data_96fa46f369d0af23167762a4661cfad5
#
_entry.id   96fa46f369d0af23167762a4661cfad5
#
_cell.length_a   1.000
_cell.length_b   1.000
_cell.length_c   1.000
_cell.angle_alpha   90.00
_cell.angle_beta   90.00
_cell.angle_gamma   90.00
#
_symmetry.space_group_name_H-M   'P 1'
#
loop_
_entity.id
_entity.type
_entity.pdbx_description
1 polymer ?
#
loop_
_entity_poly.entity_id
_entity_poly.type
_entity_poly.pdbx_seq_one_letter_code
_entity_poly.pdbx_strand_id
1 'polypeptide(L)'
;MSDQKFVIKGGTPLNGELKIQGAKNSVLPIIAASVMCGGETVIENCPKISDTYASSRILTHLGLQCIIEKNVMTVRNNGNKTVEIPDDLMREMRSSIIYMGALLGACGECRMSFPGGCELGPRPIDMHIAAMKKLGAKVVDEYGIIKCTAERGLHGARINLNYPSVGTTENIMLAAVTANTTADTRPSRNT
;
A
#
# COMPACT_ATOMS: atom_id res chain seq x y z
N MET A 1 -14.78 19.70 15.92
CA MET A 1 -15.20 18.50 15.16
C MET A 1 -16.69 18.36 15.32
N SER A 2 -17.48 18.30 14.24
CA SER A 2 -18.93 18.10 14.34
C SER A 2 -19.17 16.67 14.82
N ASP A 3 -19.91 16.55 15.91
CA ASP A 3 -20.31 15.27 16.51
C ASP A 3 -21.33 14.57 15.58
N GLN A 4 -20.83 13.90 14.54
CA GLN A 4 -21.67 13.15 13.60
C GLN A 4 -22.09 11.83 14.25
N LYS A 5 -23.41 11.61 14.33
CA LYS A 5 -23.98 10.41 14.93
C LYS A 5 -24.81 9.65 13.91
N PHE A 6 -24.68 8.34 13.88
CA PHE A 6 -25.63 7.47 13.18
C PHE A 6 -26.78 7.15 14.12
N VAL A 7 -28.00 7.47 13.70
CA VAL A 7 -29.24 7.08 14.42
C VAL A 7 -29.92 6.01 13.58
N ILE A 8 -29.95 4.78 14.12
CA ILE A 8 -30.51 3.63 13.42
C ILE A 8 -31.75 3.15 14.18
N LYS A 9 -32.91 3.18 13.53
CA LYS A 9 -34.14 2.55 14.03
C LYS A 9 -34.27 1.16 13.43
N GLY A 10 -34.11 0.14 14.24
CA GLY A 10 -34.24 -1.26 13.81
C GLY A 10 -35.70 -1.68 13.56
N GLY A 11 -35.90 -2.94 13.13
CA GLY A 11 -37.21 -3.58 12.98
C GLY A 11 -37.87 -3.42 11.61
N THR A 12 -37.21 -2.77 10.64
CA THR A 12 -37.71 -2.68 9.26
C THR A 12 -37.10 -3.81 8.44
N PRO A 13 -37.89 -4.73 7.84
CA PRO A 13 -37.39 -5.71 6.89
C PRO A 13 -36.76 -5.03 5.69
N LEU A 14 -35.54 -5.44 5.34
CA LEU A 14 -34.86 -4.94 4.16
C LEU A 14 -35.19 -5.82 2.96
N ASN A 15 -35.68 -5.21 1.88
CA ASN A 15 -35.94 -5.88 0.61
C ASN A 15 -35.50 -4.95 -0.52
N GLY A 16 -34.69 -5.46 -1.45
CA GLY A 16 -34.15 -4.68 -2.56
C GLY A 16 -32.83 -5.20 -3.05
N GLU A 17 -32.32 -4.57 -4.10
CA GLU A 17 -31.03 -4.83 -4.70
C GLU A 17 -30.09 -3.66 -4.45
N LEU A 18 -28.84 -3.96 -4.08
CA LEU A 18 -27.79 -2.97 -3.90
C LEU A 18 -26.57 -3.34 -4.73
N LYS A 19 -26.14 -2.43 -5.60
CA LYS A 19 -24.85 -2.58 -6.29
C LYS A 19 -23.71 -2.22 -5.34
N ILE A 20 -22.90 -3.21 -4.98
CA ILE A 20 -21.73 -3.01 -4.12
C ILE A 20 -20.61 -2.36 -4.93
N GLN A 21 -19.99 -1.34 -4.38
CA GLN A 21 -18.79 -0.71 -4.93
C GLN A 21 -17.54 -1.55 -4.66
N GLY A 22 -16.42 -1.20 -5.33
CA GLY A 22 -15.14 -1.89 -5.14
C GLY A 22 -14.66 -1.90 -3.70
N ALA A 23 -13.92 -2.94 -3.33
CA ALA A 23 -13.44 -3.13 -1.97
C ALA A 23 -12.20 -2.25 -1.66
N LYS A 24 -12.23 -1.56 -0.53
CA LYS A 24 -11.11 -0.74 -0.02
C LYS A 24 -9.79 -1.50 -0.01
N ASN A 25 -9.79 -2.70 0.59
CA ASN A 25 -8.56 -3.46 0.81
C ASN A 25 -7.98 -4.06 -0.48
N SER A 26 -8.79 -4.19 -1.53
CA SER A 26 -8.30 -4.62 -2.84
C SER A 26 -7.78 -3.45 -3.67
N VAL A 27 -8.44 -2.29 -3.64
CA VAL A 27 -8.07 -1.17 -4.49
C VAL A 27 -6.75 -0.55 -4.10
N LEU A 28 -6.43 -0.47 -2.81
CA LEU A 28 -5.21 0.21 -2.34
C LEU A 28 -3.91 -0.45 -2.82
N PRO A 29 -3.72 -1.79 -2.72
CA PRO A 29 -2.56 -2.43 -3.31
C PRO A 29 -2.52 -2.34 -4.84
N ILE A 30 -3.68 -2.33 -5.53
CA ILE A 30 -3.75 -2.14 -6.98
C ILE A 30 -3.29 -0.72 -7.36
N ILE A 31 -3.73 0.29 -6.61
CA ILE A 31 -3.26 1.67 -6.82
C ILE A 31 -1.74 1.76 -6.58
N ALA A 32 -1.22 1.16 -5.53
CA ALA A 32 0.22 1.13 -5.26
C ALA A 32 1.00 0.41 -6.38
N ALA A 33 0.45 -0.67 -6.94
CA ALA A 33 1.05 -1.40 -8.06
C ALA A 33 1.21 -0.53 -9.32
N SER A 34 0.36 0.50 -9.52
CA SER A 34 0.47 1.40 -10.68
C SER A 34 1.79 2.17 -10.72
N VAL A 35 2.48 2.31 -9.59
CA VAL A 35 3.86 2.87 -9.52
C VAL A 35 4.84 2.04 -10.35
N MET A 36 4.60 0.74 -10.44
CA MET A 36 5.47 -0.23 -11.12
C MET A 36 5.16 -0.35 -12.61
N CYS A 37 3.96 0.08 -13.02
CA CYS A 37 3.51 0.02 -14.41
C CYS A 37 4.04 1.23 -15.19
N GLY A 38 4.53 1.01 -16.42
CA GLY A 38 4.79 2.09 -17.37
C GLY A 38 3.53 2.47 -18.14
N GLY A 39 3.43 3.76 -18.53
CA GLY A 39 2.30 4.25 -19.33
C GLY A 39 1.03 4.50 -18.51
N GLU A 40 -0.11 4.06 -19.02
CA GLU A 40 -1.43 4.32 -18.42
C GLU A 40 -2.01 3.06 -17.76
N THR A 41 -2.48 3.22 -16.54
CA THR A 41 -3.22 2.19 -15.78
C THR A 41 -4.63 2.71 -15.49
N VAL A 42 -5.65 1.96 -15.87
CA VAL A 42 -7.06 2.28 -15.61
C VAL A 42 -7.60 1.31 -14.55
N ILE A 43 -8.07 1.86 -13.44
CA ILE A 43 -8.65 1.09 -12.32
C ILE A 43 -10.14 1.36 -12.30
N GLU A 44 -10.92 0.38 -12.76
CA GLU A 44 -12.38 0.43 -12.77
C GLU A 44 -12.97 0.06 -11.41
N ASN A 45 -14.22 0.46 -11.20
CA ASN A 45 -14.95 0.23 -9.95
C ASN A 45 -14.20 0.71 -8.70
N CYS A 46 -13.41 1.77 -8.84
CA CYS A 46 -12.64 2.38 -7.77
C CYS A 46 -13.58 3.04 -6.75
N PRO A 47 -13.56 2.63 -5.46
CA PRO A 47 -14.47 3.19 -4.45
C PRO A 47 -14.08 4.63 -4.10
N LYS A 48 -15.10 5.48 -3.90
CA LYS A 48 -14.91 6.88 -3.47
C LYS A 48 -14.77 6.97 -1.95
N ILE A 49 -13.60 6.67 -1.46
CA ILE A 49 -13.26 6.69 -0.03
C ILE A 49 -12.04 7.58 0.23
N SER A 50 -11.86 8.06 1.45
CA SER A 50 -10.74 8.91 1.85
C SER A 50 -9.38 8.32 1.46
N ASP A 51 -9.18 7.02 1.66
CA ASP A 51 -7.93 6.33 1.38
C ASP A 51 -7.58 6.30 -0.13
N THR A 52 -8.59 6.23 -1.01
CA THR A 52 -8.38 6.31 -2.46
C THR A 52 -7.84 7.69 -2.86
N TYR A 53 -8.39 8.76 -2.26
CA TYR A 53 -7.89 10.12 -2.49
C TYR A 53 -6.53 10.35 -1.85
N ALA A 54 -6.27 9.78 -0.68
CA ALA A 54 -4.94 9.81 -0.06
C ALA A 54 -3.90 9.11 -0.94
N SER A 55 -4.22 7.92 -1.45
CA SER A 55 -3.37 7.22 -2.42
C SER A 55 -3.10 8.05 -3.69
N SER A 56 -4.12 8.73 -4.21
CA SER A 56 -3.98 9.62 -5.36
C SER A 56 -2.98 10.75 -5.09
N ARG A 57 -3.00 11.35 -3.88
CA ARG A 57 -2.03 12.38 -3.49
C ARG A 57 -0.61 11.83 -3.38
N ILE A 58 -0.45 10.62 -2.83
CA ILE A 58 0.85 9.95 -2.81
C ILE A 58 1.37 9.73 -4.24
N LEU A 59 0.55 9.18 -5.14
CA LEU A 59 0.95 8.98 -6.54
C LEU A 59 1.35 10.29 -7.22
N THR A 60 0.59 11.36 -7.00
CA THR A 60 0.89 12.67 -7.55
C THR A 60 2.22 13.22 -7.01
N HIS A 61 2.47 13.07 -5.72
CA HIS A 61 3.75 13.44 -5.10
C HIS A 61 4.91 12.63 -5.71
N LEU A 62 4.70 11.35 -5.95
CA LEU A 62 5.68 10.47 -6.59
C LEU A 62 5.95 10.83 -8.06
N GLY A 63 5.22 11.77 -8.65
CA GLY A 63 5.41 12.23 -10.03
C GLY A 63 4.48 11.59 -11.05
N LEU A 64 3.48 10.82 -10.62
CA LEU A 64 2.47 10.23 -11.51
C LEU A 64 1.28 11.18 -11.65
N GLN A 65 0.66 11.18 -12.83
CA GLN A 65 -0.61 11.89 -13.03
C GLN A 65 -1.77 10.98 -12.62
N CYS A 66 -2.65 11.49 -11.76
CA CYS A 66 -3.77 10.72 -11.24
C CYS A 66 -5.09 11.47 -11.47
N ILE A 67 -6.04 10.85 -12.15
CA ILE A 67 -7.37 11.41 -12.44
C ILE A 67 -8.42 10.44 -11.89
N ILE A 68 -9.36 10.97 -11.12
CA ILE A 68 -10.49 10.19 -10.57
C ILE A 68 -11.78 10.77 -11.13
N GLU A 69 -12.45 10.01 -11.97
CA GLU A 69 -13.75 10.36 -12.54
C GLU A 69 -14.78 9.28 -12.25
N LYS A 70 -15.89 9.67 -11.65
CA LYS A 70 -16.96 8.75 -11.22
C LYS A 70 -16.37 7.65 -10.31
N ASN A 71 -16.23 6.42 -10.80
CA ASN A 71 -15.68 5.26 -10.11
C ASN A 71 -14.49 4.64 -10.87
N VAL A 72 -13.80 5.47 -11.66
CA VAL A 72 -12.60 5.08 -12.40
C VAL A 72 -11.44 5.97 -11.96
N MET A 73 -10.30 5.35 -11.67
CA MET A 73 -9.04 6.05 -11.45
C MET A 73 -8.10 5.74 -12.61
N THR A 74 -7.63 6.78 -13.28
CA THR A 74 -6.61 6.68 -14.33
C THR A 74 -5.29 7.20 -13.79
N VAL A 75 -4.25 6.38 -13.86
CA VAL A 75 -2.89 6.72 -13.43
C VAL A 75 -1.96 6.68 -14.63
N ARG A 76 -1.25 7.78 -14.89
CA ARG A 76 -0.23 7.87 -15.94
C ARG A 76 1.16 8.00 -15.33
N ASN A 77 2.03 7.07 -15.69
CA ASN A 77 3.40 6.99 -15.22
C ASN A 77 4.37 7.28 -16.37
N ASN A 78 4.94 8.47 -16.37
CA ASN A 78 5.86 8.95 -17.40
C ASN A 78 7.34 8.67 -17.08
N GLY A 79 7.62 7.84 -16.07
CA GLY A 79 8.97 7.41 -15.69
C GLY A 79 9.70 8.31 -14.69
N ASN A 80 9.35 9.58 -14.58
CA ASN A 80 9.95 10.50 -13.60
C ASN A 80 9.30 10.32 -12.23
N LYS A 81 9.97 9.62 -11.32
CA LYS A 81 9.47 9.35 -9.97
C LYS A 81 10.43 9.84 -8.90
N THR A 82 9.89 10.45 -7.85
CA THR A 82 10.61 10.51 -6.58
C THR A 82 10.41 9.20 -5.82
N VAL A 83 11.34 8.89 -4.93
CA VAL A 83 11.31 7.69 -4.08
C VAL A 83 10.99 8.03 -2.62
N GLU A 84 10.69 9.30 -2.36
CA GLU A 84 10.38 9.81 -1.03
C GLU A 84 8.89 10.10 -0.89
N ILE A 85 8.29 9.61 0.20
CA ILE A 85 6.92 9.96 0.60
C ILE A 85 7.01 10.73 1.92
N PRO A 86 6.58 12.01 1.97
CA PRO A 86 6.68 12.84 3.15
C PRO A 86 5.71 12.40 4.25
N ASP A 87 6.00 12.84 5.48
CA ASP A 87 5.32 12.42 6.70
C ASP A 87 3.81 12.72 6.70
N ASP A 88 3.42 13.87 6.20
CA ASP A 88 2.01 14.27 6.11
C ASP A 88 1.21 13.30 5.23
N LEU A 89 1.71 12.90 4.07
CA LEU A 89 1.08 11.93 3.19
C LEU A 89 1.09 10.51 3.79
N MET A 90 2.19 10.12 4.46
CA MET A 90 2.25 8.81 5.13
C MET A 90 1.22 8.69 6.25
N ARG A 91 0.90 9.80 6.93
CA ARG A 91 -0.07 9.83 8.04
C ARG A 91 -1.52 9.89 7.60
N GLU A 92 -1.83 10.25 6.37
CA GLU A 92 -3.21 10.34 5.88
C GLU A 92 -3.95 9.00 5.85
N MET A 93 -3.22 7.92 5.59
CA MET A 93 -3.78 6.56 5.63
C MET A 93 -2.77 5.57 6.20
N ARG A 94 -3.29 4.58 6.90
CA ARG A 94 -2.46 3.56 7.49
C ARG A 94 -1.80 2.62 6.48
N SER A 95 -2.51 2.29 5.41
CA SER A 95 -2.05 1.43 4.33
C SER A 95 -0.96 2.07 3.45
N SER A 96 -0.54 3.32 3.73
CA SER A 96 0.58 3.97 3.05
C SER A 96 1.87 3.16 3.07
N ILE A 97 2.08 2.30 4.09
CA ILE A 97 3.24 1.41 4.16
C ILE A 97 3.36 0.45 2.95
N ILE A 98 2.29 0.20 2.21
CA ILE A 98 2.32 -0.68 1.04
C ILE A 98 3.16 -0.11 -0.10
N TYR A 99 3.35 1.20 -0.13
CA TYR A 99 4.23 1.85 -1.10
C TYR A 99 5.71 1.50 -0.92
N MET A 100 6.12 0.96 0.25
CA MET A 100 7.47 0.45 0.45
C MET A 100 7.82 -0.63 -0.57
N GLY A 101 6.97 -1.65 -0.71
CA GLY A 101 7.19 -2.73 -1.67
C GLY A 101 7.08 -2.26 -3.11
N ALA A 102 6.11 -1.38 -3.42
CA ALA A 102 5.93 -0.85 -4.76
C ALA A 102 7.15 -0.01 -5.21
N LEU A 103 7.68 0.87 -4.35
CA LEU A 103 8.86 1.68 -4.67
C LEU A 103 10.14 0.85 -4.72
N LEU A 104 10.34 -0.08 -3.79
CA LEU A 104 11.48 -1.00 -3.85
C LEU A 104 11.47 -1.82 -5.13
N GLY A 105 10.30 -2.34 -5.52
CA GLY A 105 10.15 -3.08 -6.77
C GLY A 105 10.35 -2.21 -8.01
N ALA A 106 9.83 -0.98 -8.01
CA ALA A 106 9.89 -0.09 -9.17
C ALA A 106 11.23 0.64 -9.33
N CYS A 107 11.84 1.06 -8.21
CA CYS A 107 12.97 1.99 -8.20
C CYS A 107 14.21 1.42 -7.48
N GLY A 108 14.09 0.31 -6.77
CA GLY A 108 15.18 -0.25 -5.95
C GLY A 108 15.44 0.51 -4.65
N GLU A 109 14.69 1.58 -4.39
CA GLU A 109 14.82 2.38 -3.16
C GLU A 109 13.51 3.03 -2.77
N CYS A 110 13.36 3.33 -1.48
CA CYS A 110 12.30 4.20 -0.99
C CYS A 110 12.71 4.89 0.32
N ARG A 111 12.12 6.07 0.56
CA ARG A 111 12.27 6.84 1.78
C ARG A 111 10.89 7.29 2.25
N MET A 112 10.52 6.96 3.49
CA MET A 112 9.21 7.30 4.04
C MET A 112 9.25 7.36 5.57
N SER A 113 8.34 8.10 6.17
CA SER A 113 8.11 8.04 7.61
C SER A 113 7.26 6.81 8.00
N PHE A 114 7.06 6.62 9.29
CA PHE A 114 6.10 5.62 9.77
C PHE A 114 4.67 6.00 9.34
N PRO A 115 3.85 5.02 8.95
CA PRO A 115 2.46 5.27 8.56
C PRO A 115 1.67 5.84 9.74
N GLY A 116 0.61 6.58 9.45
CA GLY A 116 -0.29 7.14 10.46
C GLY A 116 -0.84 6.09 11.41
N GLY A 117 -0.99 6.48 12.67
CA GLY A 117 -1.62 5.64 13.69
C GLY A 117 -3.13 5.48 13.43
N CYS A 118 -3.69 4.39 13.93
CA CYS A 118 -5.14 4.25 14.08
C CYS A 118 -5.50 4.52 15.55
N GLU A 119 -6.65 5.10 15.83
CA GLU A 119 -7.19 5.26 17.19
C GLU A 119 -7.24 3.93 17.98
N LEU A 120 -7.20 2.80 17.27
CA LEU A 120 -7.17 1.44 17.84
C LEU A 120 -5.76 0.98 18.31
N GLY A 121 -4.76 1.85 18.31
CA GLY A 121 -3.41 1.60 18.84
C GLY A 121 -2.32 1.38 17.78
N PRO A 122 -1.05 1.33 18.22
CA PRO A 122 0.09 1.14 17.35
C PRO A 122 0.03 -0.25 16.72
N ARG A 123 0.24 -0.32 15.41
CA ARG A 123 0.45 -1.58 14.71
C ARG A 123 1.84 -1.58 14.14
N PRO A 124 2.68 -2.49 14.61
CA PRO A 124 4.07 -2.56 14.20
C PRO A 124 4.18 -2.86 12.70
N ILE A 125 5.17 -2.26 12.05
CA ILE A 125 5.53 -2.51 10.65
C ILE A 125 6.69 -3.50 10.56
N ASP A 126 7.04 -4.14 11.67
CA ASP A 126 8.21 -5.03 11.82
C ASP A 126 8.21 -6.15 10.79
N MET A 127 7.04 -6.74 10.52
CA MET A 127 6.92 -7.80 9.52
C MET A 127 7.17 -7.29 8.10
N HIS A 128 6.76 -6.04 7.77
CA HIS A 128 7.07 -5.42 6.49
C HIS A 128 8.59 -5.25 6.34
N ILE A 129 9.22 -4.66 7.34
CA ILE A 129 10.69 -4.44 7.36
C ILE A 129 11.44 -5.78 7.28
N ALA A 130 11.04 -6.76 8.09
CA ALA A 130 11.68 -8.08 8.11
C ALA A 130 11.55 -8.78 6.75
N ALA A 131 10.41 -8.65 6.09
CA ALA A 131 10.17 -9.20 4.77
C ALA A 131 11.05 -8.53 3.71
N MET A 132 11.13 -7.20 3.68
CA MET A 132 12.00 -6.48 2.73
C MET A 132 13.47 -6.84 2.92
N LYS A 133 13.93 -6.98 4.16
CA LYS A 133 15.29 -7.45 4.47
C LYS A 133 15.54 -8.87 3.92
N LYS A 134 14.57 -9.78 4.03
CA LYS A 134 14.68 -11.13 3.46
C LYS A 134 14.70 -11.13 1.93
N LEU A 135 14.07 -10.17 1.28
CA LEU A 135 14.14 -9.96 -0.17
C LEU A 135 15.46 -9.28 -0.62
N GLY A 136 16.37 -8.97 0.32
CA GLY A 136 17.66 -8.39 0.03
C GLY A 136 17.77 -6.88 0.15
N ALA A 137 16.71 -6.21 0.59
CA ALA A 137 16.76 -4.77 0.84
C ALA A 137 17.51 -4.47 2.14
N LYS A 138 18.36 -3.44 2.12
CA LYS A 138 18.90 -2.79 3.30
C LYS A 138 17.85 -1.81 3.83
N VAL A 139 17.48 -1.94 5.10
CA VAL A 139 16.50 -1.06 5.74
C VAL A 139 17.13 -0.42 6.95
N VAL A 140 17.14 0.90 6.98
CA VAL A 140 17.68 1.73 8.06
C VAL A 140 16.59 2.67 8.55
N ASP A 141 16.48 2.82 9.86
CA ASP A 141 15.67 3.86 10.51
C ASP A 141 16.59 5.02 10.91
N GLU A 142 16.36 6.18 10.31
CA GLU A 142 17.09 7.41 10.59
C GLU A 142 16.09 8.42 11.19
N TYR A 143 16.02 8.46 12.53
CA TYR A 143 15.17 9.41 13.27
C TYR A 143 13.68 9.38 12.88
N GLY A 144 13.12 8.18 12.69
CA GLY A 144 11.72 7.99 12.30
C GLY A 144 11.47 8.05 10.80
N ILE A 145 12.53 8.14 10.00
CA ILE A 145 12.49 7.99 8.54
C ILE A 145 13.06 6.62 8.18
N ILE A 146 12.26 5.82 7.53
CA ILE A 146 12.65 4.52 7.01
C ILE A 146 13.27 4.72 5.63
N LYS A 147 14.53 4.34 5.48
CA LYS A 147 15.22 4.29 4.19
C LYS A 147 15.46 2.84 3.80
N CYS A 148 14.95 2.45 2.65
CA CYS A 148 15.15 1.12 2.09
C CYS A 148 15.91 1.23 0.77
N THR A 149 16.91 0.36 0.57
CA THR A 149 17.69 0.31 -0.68
C THR A 149 17.95 -1.14 -1.08
N ALA A 150 17.87 -1.43 -2.36
CA ALA A 150 18.15 -2.72 -2.97
C ALA A 150 19.20 -2.56 -4.08
N GLU A 151 20.42 -2.17 -3.73
CA GLU A 151 21.50 -1.81 -4.66
C GLU A 151 21.82 -2.91 -5.70
N ARG A 152 21.63 -4.17 -5.32
CA ARG A 152 21.84 -5.34 -6.21
C ARG A 152 20.52 -5.89 -6.77
N GLY A 153 19.41 -5.14 -6.64
CA GLY A 153 18.06 -5.61 -6.89
C GLY A 153 17.54 -6.52 -5.79
N LEU A 154 16.24 -6.76 -5.82
CA LEU A 154 15.59 -7.71 -4.92
C LEU A 154 15.80 -9.15 -5.43
N HIS A 155 15.84 -10.10 -4.50
CA HIS A 155 15.94 -11.52 -4.83
C HIS A 155 14.84 -12.33 -4.14
N GLY A 156 14.50 -13.49 -4.70
CA GLY A 156 13.51 -14.38 -4.12
C GLY A 156 13.95 -14.94 -2.76
N ALA A 157 12.97 -15.11 -1.87
CA ALA A 157 13.20 -15.65 -0.54
C ALA A 157 11.95 -16.39 -0.03
N ARG A 158 12.18 -17.37 0.87
CA ARG A 158 11.10 -17.94 1.66
C ARG A 158 10.84 -17.08 2.89
N ILE A 159 9.64 -16.51 2.98
CA ILE A 159 9.25 -15.59 4.03
C ILE A 159 8.13 -16.22 4.87
N ASN A 160 8.44 -16.54 6.12
CA ASN A 160 7.45 -16.97 7.11
C ASN A 160 7.06 -15.76 7.95
N LEU A 161 5.76 -15.46 8.00
CA LEU A 161 5.20 -14.41 8.84
C LEU A 161 4.85 -15.00 10.21
N ASN A 162 5.14 -14.25 11.28
CA ASN A 162 4.85 -14.68 12.65
C ASN A 162 3.35 -14.89 12.90
N TYR A 163 2.50 -14.14 12.17
CA TYR A 163 1.06 -14.31 12.13
C TYR A 163 0.52 -13.87 10.76
N PRO A 164 -0.70 -14.28 10.36
CA PRO A 164 -1.28 -13.87 9.07
C PRO A 164 -1.43 -12.36 8.98
N SER A 165 -0.89 -11.75 7.93
CA SER A 165 -0.98 -10.31 7.68
C SER A 165 -1.22 -10.04 6.19
N VAL A 166 -2.41 -9.57 5.86
CA VAL A 166 -2.78 -9.22 4.48
C VAL A 166 -1.86 -8.11 3.96
N GLY A 167 -1.72 -6.99 4.69
CA GLY A 167 -0.90 -5.86 4.22
C GLY A 167 0.58 -6.22 4.05
N THR A 168 1.15 -7.05 4.92
CA THR A 168 2.53 -7.52 4.75
C THR A 168 2.65 -8.42 3.52
N THR A 169 1.70 -9.31 3.28
CA THR A 169 1.68 -10.18 2.10
C THR A 169 1.58 -9.37 0.81
N GLU A 170 0.68 -8.39 0.75
CA GLU A 170 0.54 -7.48 -0.39
C GLU A 170 1.84 -6.71 -0.66
N ASN A 171 2.47 -6.20 0.39
CA ASN A 171 3.73 -5.48 0.29
C ASN A 171 4.87 -6.37 -0.25
N ILE A 172 4.94 -7.62 0.23
CA ILE A 172 5.88 -8.62 -0.28
C ILE A 172 5.62 -8.92 -1.76
N MET A 173 4.35 -9.11 -2.14
CA MET A 173 3.98 -9.38 -3.52
C MET A 173 4.44 -8.25 -4.44
N LEU A 174 4.19 -6.98 -4.07
CA LEU A 174 4.63 -5.82 -4.85
C LEU A 174 6.16 -5.79 -5.02
N ALA A 175 6.92 -5.99 -3.95
CA ALA A 175 8.38 -6.03 -4.02
C ALA A 175 8.89 -7.23 -4.85
N ALA A 176 8.25 -8.39 -4.72
CA ALA A 176 8.71 -9.63 -5.33
C ALA A 176 8.48 -9.70 -6.85
N VAL A 177 7.57 -8.90 -7.41
CA VAL A 177 7.29 -8.87 -8.86
C VAL A 177 8.55 -8.62 -9.69
N THR A 178 9.49 -7.84 -9.17
CA THR A 178 10.76 -7.49 -9.85
C THR A 178 11.96 -8.24 -9.30
N ALA A 179 11.75 -9.17 -8.36
CA ALA A 179 12.85 -9.98 -7.82
C ALA A 179 13.40 -10.96 -8.88
N ASN A 180 14.71 -11.14 -8.88
CA ASN A 180 15.40 -11.99 -9.86
C ASN A 180 15.09 -13.49 -9.75
N THR A 181 14.42 -13.93 -8.68
CA THR A 181 14.05 -15.33 -8.42
C THR A 181 12.72 -15.38 -7.68
N THR A 182 12.12 -16.58 -7.56
CA THR A 182 10.82 -16.77 -6.93
C THR A 182 10.84 -16.44 -5.44
N ALA A 183 9.82 -15.70 -4.96
CA ALA A 183 9.54 -15.49 -3.55
C ALA A 183 8.35 -16.37 -3.09
N ASP A 184 8.46 -16.99 -1.94
CA ASP A 184 7.40 -17.81 -1.32
C ASP A 184 7.00 -17.21 0.04
N THR A 185 5.72 -16.92 0.22
CA THR A 185 5.17 -16.36 1.46
C THR A 185 4.22 -17.36 2.11
N ARG A 186 4.49 -17.73 3.35
CA ARG A 186 3.62 -18.63 4.12
C ARG A 186 3.42 -18.08 5.54
N PRO A 187 2.21 -18.22 6.11
CA PRO A 187 2.04 -18.03 7.53
C PRO A 187 2.83 -19.11 8.29
N SER A 188 3.41 -18.76 9.44
CA SER A 188 4.01 -19.77 10.33
C SER A 188 2.91 -20.76 10.74
N ARG A 189 3.14 -22.04 10.51
CA ARG A 189 2.31 -23.07 11.14
C ARG A 189 2.68 -23.07 12.61
N ASN A 190 1.72 -22.72 13.47
CA ASN A 190 1.85 -23.00 14.89
C ASN A 190 1.97 -24.52 15.04
N THR A 191 3.15 -25.02 15.38
CA THR A 191 3.36 -26.37 15.89
C THR A 191 3.00 -26.40 17.36
#